data_494299085cff5cf351a235a89aaa3412
#
_entry.id   494299085cff5cf351a235a89aaa3412
#
_cell.length_a   1.000
_cell.length_b   1.000
_cell.length_c   1.000
_cell.angle_alpha   90.00
_cell.angle_beta   90.00
_cell.angle_gamma   90.00
#
_symmetry.space_group_name_H-M   'P 1'
#
loop_
_entity.id
_entity.type
_entity.pdbx_description
1 polymer ?
#
loop_
_entity_poly.entity_id
_entity_poly.type
_entity_poly.pdbx_seq_one_letter_code
_entity_poly.pdbx_strand_id
1 'polypeptide(L)'
;AEHILIINTPKYNREEYFVRLVTQVRESRDYAETPIMLLSEDFRDGLPDSLRELGVVHVTGLASRPEDLQRANADRARHIVVLARDEYSSDSDSYTFDVAHRLWEMSLASKAIVEVVDDTNRGRIRDLDIRSLLRPIRSYPELVVRSMTAPGSEVVIEDMFTHANDHTVRYPVWLEGERWADVVNSIVQANVGTPLAYVTRDGEVITHPDGDHHVHAQSLLILVHTEHVPETKEVHRAIENHFNFRLKDIER
;
A
#
# COMPACT_ATOMS: atom_id res chain seq x y z
N ALA A 1 1.40 -20.66 9.09
CA ALA A 1 2.13 -19.83 8.12
C ALA A 1 1.52 -18.44 8.14
N GLU A 2 2.35 -17.42 8.01
CA GLU A 2 1.89 -16.05 7.79
C GLU A 2 1.16 -15.97 6.44
N HIS A 3 0.08 -15.20 6.36
CA HIS A 3 -0.74 -15.08 5.17
C HIS A 3 -1.21 -13.63 4.97
N ILE A 4 -1.75 -13.33 3.80
CA ILE A 4 -2.49 -12.09 3.55
C ILE A 4 -3.96 -12.41 3.79
N LEU A 5 -4.58 -11.70 4.74
CA LEU A 5 -6.00 -11.78 5.00
C LEU A 5 -6.69 -10.65 4.24
N ILE A 6 -7.60 -10.99 3.33
CA ILE A 6 -8.45 -10.02 2.63
C ILE A 6 -9.85 -10.11 3.22
N ILE A 7 -10.39 -8.98 3.63
CA ILE A 7 -11.70 -8.86 4.26
C ILE A 7 -12.65 -8.15 3.31
N ASN A 8 -13.82 -8.69 3.12
CA ASN A 8 -14.86 -8.28 2.18
C ASN A 8 -14.51 -8.51 0.71
N THR A 9 -15.51 -8.28 -0.11
CA THR A 9 -15.43 -8.29 -1.57
C THR A 9 -16.07 -7.02 -2.11
N PRO A 10 -15.60 -6.48 -3.24
CA PRO A 10 -16.29 -5.39 -3.91
C PRO A 10 -17.69 -5.82 -4.36
N LYS A 11 -18.60 -4.86 -4.41
CA LYS A 11 -19.98 -5.08 -4.84
C LYS A 11 -20.09 -5.46 -6.32
N TYR A 12 -19.25 -4.83 -7.16
CA TYR A 12 -19.26 -4.98 -8.61
C TYR A 12 -18.01 -5.68 -9.10
N ASN A 13 -18.12 -6.42 -10.20
CA ASN A 13 -17.02 -7.15 -10.87
C ASN A 13 -16.12 -7.94 -9.89
N ARG A 14 -16.77 -8.56 -8.92
CA ARG A 14 -16.13 -9.19 -7.76
C ARG A 14 -15.05 -10.20 -8.13
N GLU A 15 -15.37 -11.16 -8.99
CA GLU A 15 -14.44 -12.20 -9.39
C GLU A 15 -13.26 -11.61 -10.18
N GLU A 16 -13.53 -10.78 -11.18
CA GLU A 16 -12.51 -10.14 -12.01
C GLU A 16 -11.56 -9.29 -11.16
N TYR A 17 -12.10 -8.49 -10.23
CA TYR A 17 -11.30 -7.71 -9.31
C TYR A 17 -10.36 -8.58 -8.47
N PHE A 18 -10.89 -9.69 -7.90
CA PHE A 18 -10.08 -10.57 -7.08
C PHE A 18 -9.01 -11.30 -7.88
N VAL A 19 -9.33 -11.78 -9.08
CA VAL A 19 -8.34 -12.40 -9.97
C VAL A 19 -7.19 -11.43 -10.23
N ARG A 20 -7.48 -10.18 -10.58
CA ARG A 20 -6.47 -9.14 -10.79
C ARG A 20 -5.65 -8.88 -9.53
N LEU A 21 -6.31 -8.69 -8.37
CA LEU A 21 -5.62 -8.44 -7.10
C LEU A 21 -4.67 -9.59 -6.74
N VAL A 22 -5.15 -10.82 -6.81
CA VAL A 22 -4.34 -12.01 -6.49
C VAL A 22 -3.20 -12.18 -7.47
N THR A 23 -3.42 -11.95 -8.77
CA THR A 23 -2.36 -11.97 -9.78
C THR A 23 -1.27 -10.96 -9.46
N GLN A 24 -1.62 -9.71 -9.11
CA GLN A 24 -0.63 -8.69 -8.71
C GLN A 24 0.15 -9.11 -7.45
N VAL A 25 -0.50 -9.75 -6.48
CA VAL A 25 0.20 -10.32 -5.31
C VAL A 25 1.19 -11.41 -5.72
N ARG A 26 0.81 -12.30 -6.65
CA ARG A 26 1.68 -13.39 -7.15
C ARG A 26 2.87 -12.87 -7.98
N GLU A 27 2.72 -11.75 -8.65
CA GLU A 27 3.81 -11.08 -9.38
C GLU A 27 4.79 -10.36 -8.45
N SER A 28 4.36 -10.07 -7.21
CA SER A 28 5.22 -9.42 -6.23
C SER A 28 6.32 -10.35 -5.74
N ARG A 29 7.57 -9.90 -5.83
CA ARG A 29 8.75 -10.65 -5.35
C ARG A 29 8.61 -11.09 -3.87
N ASP A 30 8.01 -10.24 -3.03
CA ASP A 30 7.92 -10.47 -1.57
C ASP A 30 6.73 -11.34 -1.16
N TYR A 31 5.72 -11.49 -2.03
CA TYR A 31 4.45 -12.12 -1.69
C TYR A 31 4.02 -13.24 -2.65
N ALA A 32 4.83 -13.56 -3.67
CA ALA A 32 4.48 -14.57 -4.68
C ALA A 32 3.96 -15.89 -4.08
N GLU A 33 4.63 -16.38 -3.05
CA GLU A 33 4.30 -17.65 -2.38
C GLU A 33 3.47 -17.46 -1.10
N THR A 34 3.09 -16.23 -0.74
CA THR A 34 2.36 -15.96 0.49
C THR A 34 0.92 -16.47 0.38
N PRO A 35 0.43 -17.31 1.29
CA PRO A 35 -0.96 -17.76 1.29
C PRO A 35 -1.93 -16.58 1.34
N ILE A 36 -3.03 -16.67 0.61
CA ILE A 36 -4.09 -15.66 0.58
C ILE A 36 -5.37 -16.26 1.14
N MET A 37 -5.93 -15.59 2.13
CA MET A 37 -7.21 -15.97 2.75
C MET A 37 -8.22 -14.84 2.56
N LEU A 38 -9.41 -15.19 2.12
CA LEU A 38 -10.55 -14.28 1.98
C LEU A 38 -11.55 -14.54 3.10
N LEU A 39 -11.90 -13.50 3.86
CA LEU A 39 -13.00 -13.53 4.83
C LEU A 39 -14.15 -12.68 4.31
N SER A 40 -15.26 -13.30 3.92
CA SER A 40 -16.45 -12.60 3.45
C SER A 40 -17.72 -13.46 3.59
N GLU A 41 -18.89 -12.83 3.51
CA GLU A 41 -20.17 -13.53 3.43
C GLU A 41 -20.54 -13.95 2.00
N ASP A 42 -19.77 -13.46 1.03
CA ASP A 42 -19.96 -13.80 -0.36
C ASP A 42 -19.38 -15.19 -0.67
N PHE A 43 -19.67 -15.71 -1.84
CA PHE A 43 -19.21 -17.04 -2.27
C PHE A 43 -19.69 -18.19 -1.34
N ARG A 44 -20.93 -18.12 -0.88
CA ARG A 44 -21.52 -19.14 0.02
C ARG A 44 -21.50 -20.53 -0.56
N ASP A 45 -21.60 -20.65 -1.89
CA ASP A 45 -21.55 -21.90 -2.64
C ASP A 45 -20.10 -22.34 -3.00
N GLY A 46 -19.11 -21.64 -2.47
CA GLY A 46 -17.68 -21.85 -2.73
C GLY A 46 -17.07 -20.80 -3.65
N LEU A 47 -15.74 -20.72 -3.64
CA LEU A 47 -15.01 -19.83 -4.54
C LEU A 47 -15.13 -20.27 -6.00
N PRO A 48 -15.17 -19.33 -6.96
CA PRO A 48 -14.99 -19.62 -8.38
C PRO A 48 -13.67 -20.38 -8.64
N ASP A 49 -13.66 -21.18 -9.71
CA ASP A 49 -12.49 -21.99 -10.09
C ASP A 49 -11.26 -21.12 -10.30
N SER A 50 -11.42 -19.97 -10.93
CA SER A 50 -10.36 -18.96 -11.14
C SER A 50 -9.61 -18.57 -9.86
N LEU A 51 -10.32 -18.41 -8.75
CA LEU A 51 -9.72 -18.06 -7.46
C LEU A 51 -9.13 -19.28 -6.73
N ARG A 52 -9.75 -20.44 -6.91
CA ARG A 52 -9.23 -21.70 -6.35
C ARG A 52 -7.91 -22.08 -7.00
N GLU A 53 -7.78 -21.94 -8.31
CA GLU A 53 -6.56 -22.19 -9.07
C GLU A 53 -5.42 -21.26 -8.67
N LEU A 54 -5.73 -20.03 -8.27
CA LEU A 54 -4.77 -19.06 -7.72
C LEU A 54 -4.41 -19.33 -6.23
N GLY A 55 -4.95 -20.41 -5.65
CA GLY A 55 -4.63 -20.83 -4.28
C GLY A 55 -5.26 -19.97 -3.19
N VAL A 56 -6.39 -19.31 -3.47
CA VAL A 56 -7.13 -18.53 -2.46
C VAL A 56 -7.94 -19.46 -1.57
N VAL A 57 -7.86 -19.26 -0.26
CA VAL A 57 -8.67 -19.97 0.74
C VAL A 57 -9.79 -19.03 1.21
N HIS A 58 -11.02 -19.55 1.34
CA HIS A 58 -12.18 -18.76 1.77
C HIS A 58 -12.68 -19.18 3.14
N VAL A 59 -12.97 -18.20 3.97
CA VAL A 59 -13.68 -18.35 5.24
C VAL A 59 -14.97 -17.52 5.15
N THR A 60 -16.13 -18.19 5.21
CA THR A 60 -17.41 -17.50 5.22
C THR A 60 -17.63 -16.85 6.59
N GLY A 61 -17.84 -15.54 6.64
CA GLY A 61 -18.08 -14.81 7.89
C GLY A 61 -18.00 -13.30 7.73
N LEU A 62 -18.18 -12.61 8.86
CA LEU A 62 -18.16 -11.16 9.00
C LEU A 62 -16.99 -10.72 9.87
N ALA A 63 -16.14 -9.85 9.37
CA ALA A 63 -14.99 -9.35 10.13
C ALA A 63 -15.37 -8.41 11.30
N SER A 64 -16.61 -7.95 11.39
CA SER A 64 -17.14 -7.30 12.59
C SER A 64 -17.32 -8.25 13.78
N ARG A 65 -17.26 -9.57 13.55
CA ARG A 65 -17.34 -10.61 14.57
C ARG A 65 -15.96 -11.13 14.92
N PRO A 66 -15.52 -11.05 16.18
CA PRO A 66 -14.19 -11.54 16.60
C PRO A 66 -13.97 -13.02 16.28
N GLU A 67 -15.04 -13.84 16.38
CA GLU A 67 -14.97 -15.28 16.14
C GLU A 67 -14.58 -15.58 14.68
N ASP A 68 -15.09 -14.80 13.72
CA ASP A 68 -14.81 -14.96 12.31
C ASP A 68 -13.39 -14.50 11.97
N LEU A 69 -12.90 -13.44 12.60
CA LEU A 69 -11.48 -13.03 12.52
C LEU A 69 -10.55 -14.10 13.09
N GLN A 70 -10.93 -14.74 14.20
CA GLN A 70 -10.15 -15.86 14.78
C GLN A 70 -10.15 -17.07 13.83
N ARG A 71 -11.30 -17.43 13.24
CA ARG A 71 -11.38 -18.52 12.25
C ARG A 71 -10.53 -18.24 11.01
N ALA A 72 -10.40 -16.99 10.62
CA ALA A 72 -9.52 -16.53 9.55
C ALA A 72 -8.05 -16.36 10.01
N ASN A 73 -7.71 -16.75 11.24
CA ASN A 73 -6.37 -16.60 11.82
C ASN A 73 -5.79 -15.19 11.64
N ALA A 74 -6.59 -14.15 11.88
CA ALA A 74 -6.19 -12.75 11.69
C ALA A 74 -4.93 -12.36 12.50
N ASP A 75 -4.74 -12.96 13.67
CA ASP A 75 -3.55 -12.80 14.54
C ASP A 75 -2.25 -13.20 13.84
N ARG A 76 -2.30 -14.20 12.95
CA ARG A 76 -1.16 -14.72 12.17
C ARG A 76 -1.01 -14.07 10.79
N ALA A 77 -1.92 -13.18 10.42
CA ALA A 77 -1.79 -12.48 9.15
C ALA A 77 -0.56 -11.57 9.15
N ARG A 78 0.18 -11.58 8.04
CA ARG A 78 1.26 -10.63 7.77
C ARG A 78 0.70 -9.26 7.40
N HIS A 79 -0.37 -9.27 6.60
CA HIS A 79 -1.15 -8.09 6.23
C HIS A 79 -2.63 -8.42 6.29
N ILE A 80 -3.44 -7.42 6.66
CA ILE A 80 -4.89 -7.47 6.66
C ILE A 80 -5.38 -6.37 5.74
N VAL A 81 -6.07 -6.74 4.66
CA VAL A 81 -6.61 -5.78 3.68
C VAL A 81 -8.12 -5.73 3.85
N VAL A 82 -8.65 -4.58 4.22
CA VAL A 82 -10.09 -4.36 4.37
C VAL A 82 -10.59 -3.59 3.15
N LEU A 83 -11.30 -4.28 2.27
CA LEU A 83 -11.90 -3.68 1.07
C LEU A 83 -13.24 -3.02 1.41
N ALA A 84 -13.53 -1.89 0.77
CA ALA A 84 -14.85 -1.29 0.80
C ALA A 84 -15.88 -2.24 0.16
N ARG A 85 -17.02 -2.44 0.82
CA ARG A 85 -18.11 -3.29 0.29
C ARG A 85 -18.75 -2.67 -0.96
N ASP A 86 -18.91 -1.36 -0.95
CA ASP A 86 -19.44 -0.58 -2.07
C ASP A 86 -18.58 0.68 -2.23
N GLU A 87 -17.77 0.71 -3.28
CA GLU A 87 -16.83 1.80 -3.57
C GLU A 87 -17.50 3.11 -3.99
N TYR A 88 -18.81 3.08 -4.23
CA TYR A 88 -19.61 4.25 -4.60
C TYR A 88 -20.48 4.77 -3.46
N SER A 89 -20.48 4.12 -2.30
CA SER A 89 -21.32 4.48 -1.16
C SER A 89 -20.51 4.72 0.11
N SER A 90 -20.58 5.93 0.65
CA SER A 90 -19.99 6.28 1.96
C SER A 90 -20.56 5.46 3.13
N ASP A 91 -21.74 4.85 2.97
CA ASP A 91 -22.33 3.94 3.97
C ASP A 91 -21.42 2.72 4.21
N SER A 92 -20.63 2.34 3.20
CA SER A 92 -19.61 1.31 3.30
C SER A 92 -18.58 1.60 4.40
N ASP A 93 -18.25 2.86 4.64
CA ASP A 93 -17.27 3.28 5.62
C ASP A 93 -17.70 3.00 7.07
N SER A 94 -19.00 2.94 7.34
CA SER A 94 -19.50 2.58 8.68
C SER A 94 -19.10 1.15 9.05
N TYR A 95 -19.25 0.22 8.13
CA TYR A 95 -18.79 -1.16 8.32
C TYR A 95 -17.26 -1.25 8.35
N THR A 96 -16.60 -0.52 7.47
CA THR A 96 -15.13 -0.45 7.45
C THR A 96 -14.58 0.05 8.78
N PHE A 97 -15.20 1.09 9.36
CA PHE A 97 -14.83 1.60 10.68
C PHE A 97 -15.03 0.54 11.78
N ASP A 98 -16.13 -0.19 11.74
CA ASP A 98 -16.43 -1.27 12.71
C ASP A 98 -15.37 -2.36 12.69
N VAL A 99 -14.97 -2.78 11.48
CA VAL A 99 -13.88 -3.75 11.28
C VAL A 99 -12.54 -3.19 11.75
N ALA A 100 -12.20 -1.95 11.37
CA ALA A 100 -10.96 -1.31 11.78
C ALA A 100 -10.86 -1.16 13.30
N HIS A 101 -11.95 -0.77 13.96
CA HIS A 101 -12.02 -0.69 15.42
C HIS A 101 -11.82 -2.07 16.07
N ARG A 102 -12.42 -3.12 15.49
CA ARG A 102 -12.25 -4.50 15.98
C ARG A 102 -10.79 -4.95 15.84
N LEU A 103 -10.14 -4.63 14.74
CA LEU A 103 -8.71 -4.92 14.54
C LEU A 103 -7.83 -4.15 15.55
N TRP A 104 -8.21 -2.92 15.87
CA TRP A 104 -7.54 -2.12 16.90
C TRP A 104 -7.67 -2.76 18.29
N GLU A 105 -8.88 -3.17 18.69
CA GLU A 105 -9.10 -3.88 19.97
C GLU A 105 -8.28 -5.17 20.09
N MET A 106 -8.05 -5.84 18.95
CA MET A 106 -7.23 -7.06 18.87
C MET A 106 -5.72 -6.77 18.72
N SER A 107 -5.28 -5.50 18.73
CA SER A 107 -3.90 -5.08 18.48
C SER A 107 -3.36 -5.49 17.09
N LEU A 108 -4.24 -5.53 16.09
CA LEU A 108 -3.93 -5.91 14.71
C LEU A 108 -3.96 -4.72 13.73
N ALA A 109 -4.34 -3.53 14.18
CA ALA A 109 -4.52 -2.34 13.35
C ALA A 109 -3.24 -1.96 12.56
N SER A 110 -2.07 -2.10 13.17
CA SER A 110 -0.77 -1.81 12.53
C SER A 110 -0.42 -2.74 11.35
N LYS A 111 -1.16 -3.84 11.15
CA LYS A 111 -1.06 -4.73 9.99
C LYS A 111 -2.11 -4.41 8.92
N ALA A 112 -3.07 -3.53 9.22
CA ALA A 112 -4.24 -3.30 8.39
C ALA A 112 -4.03 -2.22 7.33
N ILE A 113 -4.47 -2.52 6.11
CA ILE A 113 -4.60 -1.62 4.97
C ILE A 113 -6.10 -1.51 4.69
N VAL A 114 -6.66 -0.32 4.77
CA VAL A 114 -8.11 -0.13 4.81
C VAL A 114 -8.57 0.80 3.70
N GLU A 115 -9.55 0.38 2.92
CA GLU A 115 -10.22 1.25 1.95
C GLU A 115 -11.27 2.12 2.64
N VAL A 116 -11.25 3.42 2.37
CA VAL A 116 -12.20 4.43 2.85
C VAL A 116 -12.74 5.21 1.67
N VAL A 117 -14.05 5.19 1.49
CA VAL A 117 -14.73 5.78 0.32
C VAL A 117 -14.80 7.30 0.43
N ASP A 118 -15.20 7.81 1.60
CA ASP A 118 -15.36 9.24 1.86
C ASP A 118 -14.18 9.78 2.69
N ASP A 119 -13.48 10.78 2.13
CA ASP A 119 -12.32 11.40 2.78
C ASP A 119 -12.65 12.00 4.15
N THR A 120 -13.90 12.42 4.38
CA THR A 120 -14.33 12.95 5.70
C THR A 120 -14.28 11.90 6.80
N ASN A 121 -14.36 10.61 6.45
CA ASN A 121 -14.29 9.49 7.38
C ASN A 121 -12.84 9.07 7.71
N ARG A 122 -11.85 9.51 6.92
CA ARG A 122 -10.44 9.10 7.08
C ARG A 122 -9.87 9.45 8.46
N GLY A 123 -10.21 10.62 9.00
CA GLY A 123 -9.75 11.05 10.32
C GLY A 123 -10.08 10.04 11.41
N ARG A 124 -11.33 9.60 11.47
CA ARG A 124 -11.83 8.64 12.47
C ARG A 124 -11.12 7.29 12.43
N ILE A 125 -10.73 6.84 11.23
CA ILE A 125 -10.06 5.54 11.05
C ILE A 125 -8.56 5.68 11.30
N ARG A 126 -7.95 6.82 10.97
CA ARG A 126 -6.54 7.10 11.23
C ARG A 126 -6.20 7.03 12.73
N ASP A 127 -7.11 7.49 13.59
CA ASP A 127 -6.94 7.47 15.04
C ASP A 127 -6.87 6.04 15.63
N LEU A 128 -7.15 5.01 14.82
CA LEU A 128 -7.05 3.60 15.20
C LEU A 128 -5.68 2.97 14.89
N ASP A 129 -4.64 3.75 14.63
CA ASP A 129 -3.29 3.26 14.31
C ASP A 129 -3.25 2.30 13.10
N ILE A 130 -4.08 2.55 12.10
CA ILE A 130 -4.14 1.79 10.86
C ILE A 130 -2.89 2.06 10.01
N ARG A 131 -2.25 0.99 9.52
CA ARG A 131 -1.02 1.06 8.72
C ARG A 131 -1.15 1.94 7.46
N SER A 132 -2.24 1.79 6.72
CA SER A 132 -2.48 2.53 5.48
C SER A 132 -3.96 2.71 5.21
N LEU A 133 -4.35 3.93 4.81
CA LEU A 133 -5.71 4.23 4.36
C LEU A 133 -5.67 4.49 2.86
N LEU A 134 -6.45 3.75 2.10
CA LEU A 134 -6.57 3.86 0.65
C LEU A 134 -7.96 4.38 0.28
N ARG A 135 -8.05 5.08 -0.84
CA ARG A 135 -9.32 5.29 -1.53
C ARG A 135 -9.53 4.13 -2.52
N PRO A 136 -10.73 3.56 -2.66
CA PRO A 136 -10.99 2.60 -3.73
C PRO A 136 -10.69 3.21 -5.10
N ILE A 137 -9.67 2.70 -5.82
CA ILE A 137 -9.15 3.30 -7.07
C ILE A 137 -9.96 2.83 -8.31
N ARG A 138 -11.20 2.39 -8.13
CA ARG A 138 -11.96 1.74 -9.22
C ARG A 138 -12.58 2.72 -10.22
N SER A 139 -12.61 4.02 -9.87
CA SER A 139 -13.16 5.07 -10.75
C SER A 139 -12.57 6.43 -10.36
N TYR A 140 -11.60 6.92 -11.12
CA TYR A 140 -11.07 8.28 -10.97
C TYR A 140 -11.47 9.14 -12.15
N PRO A 141 -12.56 9.92 -12.06
CA PRO A 141 -12.87 10.94 -13.08
C PRO A 141 -11.74 11.95 -13.23
N GLU A 142 -10.94 12.14 -12.18
CA GLU A 142 -9.74 12.97 -12.19
C GLU A 142 -8.70 12.52 -13.23
N LEU A 143 -8.57 11.21 -13.49
CA LEU A 143 -7.68 10.70 -14.53
C LEU A 143 -8.14 11.12 -15.93
N VAL A 144 -9.45 11.14 -16.18
CA VAL A 144 -9.99 11.62 -17.45
C VAL A 144 -9.63 13.10 -17.67
N VAL A 145 -9.81 13.92 -16.64
CA VAL A 145 -9.44 15.34 -16.70
C VAL A 145 -7.93 15.51 -16.88
N ARG A 146 -7.12 14.71 -16.21
CA ARG A 146 -5.67 14.70 -16.37
C ARG A 146 -5.26 14.36 -17.80
N SER A 147 -5.83 13.33 -18.40
CA SER A 147 -5.55 12.94 -19.79
C SER A 147 -5.94 14.04 -20.79
N MET A 148 -6.99 14.83 -20.49
CA MET A 148 -7.38 15.98 -21.32
C MET A 148 -6.40 17.15 -21.20
N THR A 149 -5.86 17.41 -20.02
CA THR A 149 -4.99 18.57 -19.73
C THR A 149 -3.50 18.28 -19.89
N ALA A 150 -3.09 17.05 -19.71
CA ALA A 150 -1.71 16.57 -19.81
C ALA A 150 -1.70 15.16 -20.44
N PRO A 151 -1.91 15.04 -21.77
CA PRO A 151 -1.88 13.75 -22.46
C PRO A 151 -0.57 12.99 -22.18
N GLY A 152 -0.67 11.70 -21.85
CA GLY A 152 0.44 10.85 -21.42
C GLY A 152 0.56 10.66 -19.91
N SER A 153 -0.10 11.50 -19.10
CA SER A 153 -0.10 11.32 -17.64
C SER A 153 -0.81 10.04 -17.21
N GLU A 154 -1.82 9.61 -17.98
CA GLU A 154 -2.51 8.33 -17.77
C GLU A 154 -1.55 7.15 -17.88
N VAL A 155 -0.65 7.16 -18.85
CA VAL A 155 0.35 6.10 -19.05
C VAL A 155 1.29 6.01 -17.85
N VAL A 156 1.78 7.16 -17.35
CA VAL A 156 2.65 7.21 -16.17
C VAL A 156 1.96 6.68 -14.93
N ILE A 157 0.68 7.02 -14.74
CA ILE A 157 -0.09 6.60 -13.57
C ILE A 157 -0.42 5.09 -13.66
N GLU A 158 -0.82 4.60 -14.84
CA GLU A 158 -1.08 3.19 -15.07
C GLU A 158 0.18 2.33 -14.85
N ASP A 159 1.33 2.82 -15.31
CA ASP A 159 2.62 2.18 -15.09
C ASP A 159 2.94 2.02 -13.60
N MET A 160 2.75 3.08 -12.82
CA MET A 160 2.95 3.06 -11.37
C MET A 160 1.99 2.13 -10.61
N PHE A 161 0.84 1.77 -11.18
CA PHE A 161 -0.12 0.83 -10.58
C PHE A 161 0.14 -0.63 -10.93
N THR A 162 0.98 -0.91 -11.92
CA THR A 162 1.25 -2.27 -12.38
C THR A 162 2.52 -2.80 -11.70
N HIS A 163 2.39 -3.87 -10.92
CA HIS A 163 3.52 -4.41 -10.15
C HIS A 163 4.64 -5.02 -11.02
N ALA A 164 4.32 -5.40 -12.25
CA ALA A 164 5.31 -5.87 -13.22
C ALA A 164 6.21 -4.76 -13.79
N ASN A 165 5.81 -3.50 -13.62
CA ASN A 165 6.51 -2.32 -14.12
C ASN A 165 7.28 -1.61 -13.00
N ASP A 166 7.78 -0.42 -13.29
CA ASP A 166 8.48 0.42 -12.32
C ASP A 166 7.58 0.72 -11.12
N HIS A 167 8.12 0.58 -9.92
CA HIS A 167 7.34 0.70 -8.70
C HIS A 167 8.08 1.48 -7.62
N THR A 168 7.30 1.99 -6.67
CA THR A 168 7.84 2.76 -5.55
C THR A 168 8.29 1.84 -4.42
N VAL A 169 9.56 1.98 -4.02
CA VAL A 169 10.15 1.29 -2.88
C VAL A 169 10.46 2.28 -1.76
N ARG A 170 10.21 1.88 -0.52
CA ARG A 170 10.53 2.66 0.68
C ARG A 170 11.90 2.24 1.20
N TYR A 171 12.84 3.18 1.21
CA TYR A 171 14.18 2.98 1.75
C TYR A 171 14.35 3.70 3.09
N PRO A 172 14.81 3.01 4.15
CA PRO A 172 15.15 3.66 5.40
C PRO A 172 16.38 4.55 5.19
N VAL A 173 16.22 5.86 5.38
CA VAL A 173 17.28 6.86 5.20
C VAL A 173 17.05 7.96 6.22
N TRP A 174 18.08 8.27 7.01
CA TRP A 174 18.01 9.34 8.00
C TRP A 174 18.62 10.62 7.47
N LEU A 175 17.77 11.64 7.24
CA LEU A 175 18.15 12.97 6.75
C LEU A 175 17.74 14.05 7.74
N GLU A 176 18.60 15.07 7.93
CA GLU A 176 18.38 16.13 8.92
C GLU A 176 18.73 17.52 8.36
N GLY A 177 17.98 17.97 7.36
CA GLY A 177 18.08 19.35 6.86
C GLY A 177 18.76 19.48 5.51
N GLU A 178 19.00 18.39 4.80
CA GLU A 178 19.46 18.40 3.41
C GLU A 178 18.38 18.99 2.50
N ARG A 179 18.79 19.75 1.47
CA ARG A 179 17.83 20.26 0.49
C ARG A 179 17.26 19.15 -0.38
N TRP A 180 15.96 19.18 -0.63
CA TRP A 180 15.30 18.17 -1.45
C TRP A 180 15.93 18.01 -2.84
N ALA A 181 16.25 19.12 -3.52
CA ALA A 181 16.91 19.08 -4.83
C ALA A 181 18.25 18.31 -4.79
N ASP A 182 19.02 18.46 -3.72
CA ASP A 182 20.32 17.79 -3.58
C ASP A 182 20.13 16.30 -3.28
N VAL A 183 19.12 15.95 -2.48
CA VAL A 183 18.72 14.53 -2.25
C VAL A 183 18.29 13.87 -3.57
N VAL A 184 17.42 14.52 -4.35
CA VAL A 184 17.00 14.02 -5.65
C VAL A 184 18.20 13.84 -6.58
N ASN A 185 19.06 14.84 -6.68
CA ASN A 185 20.26 14.78 -7.54
C ASN A 185 21.18 13.62 -7.14
N SER A 186 21.39 13.37 -5.86
CA SER A 186 22.26 12.29 -5.39
C SER A 186 21.79 10.93 -5.86
N ILE A 187 20.50 10.67 -5.82
CA ILE A 187 19.87 9.40 -6.20
C ILE A 187 19.82 9.24 -7.73
N VAL A 188 19.41 10.29 -8.45
CA VAL A 188 19.28 10.26 -9.91
C VAL A 188 20.66 10.12 -10.58
N GLN A 189 21.67 10.87 -10.12
CA GLN A 189 23.03 10.78 -10.68
C GLN A 189 23.70 9.43 -10.41
N ALA A 190 23.36 8.78 -9.32
CA ALA A 190 23.83 7.44 -9.02
C ALA A 190 23.07 6.33 -9.78
N ASN A 191 22.07 6.70 -10.61
CA ASN A 191 21.23 5.78 -11.37
C ASN A 191 20.47 4.76 -10.46
N VAL A 192 20.10 5.21 -9.27
CA VAL A 192 19.40 4.39 -8.26
C VAL A 192 17.88 4.42 -8.48
N GLY A 193 17.34 5.55 -8.95
CA GLY A 193 15.91 5.75 -9.21
C GLY A 193 15.53 7.22 -9.13
N THR A 194 14.22 7.48 -8.97
CA THR A 194 13.66 8.83 -8.87
C THR A 194 12.95 9.02 -7.52
N PRO A 195 13.45 9.84 -6.59
CA PRO A 195 12.76 10.14 -5.35
C PRO A 195 11.45 10.90 -5.63
N LEU A 196 10.34 10.38 -5.10
CA LEU A 196 9.00 10.97 -5.24
C LEU A 196 8.53 11.68 -3.97
N ALA A 197 8.94 11.17 -2.81
CA ALA A 197 8.48 11.62 -1.52
C ALA A 197 9.46 11.21 -0.41
N TYR A 198 9.27 11.78 0.77
CA TYR A 198 9.93 11.28 1.96
C TYR A 198 8.93 11.07 3.11
N VAL A 199 9.31 10.29 4.10
CA VAL A 199 8.51 10.05 5.30
C VAL A 199 9.19 10.70 6.50
N THR A 200 8.46 11.56 7.21
CA THR A 200 8.94 12.22 8.43
C THR A 200 9.08 11.23 9.58
N ARG A 201 9.67 11.67 10.70
CA ARG A 201 9.79 10.85 11.93
C ARG A 201 8.43 10.47 12.52
N ASP A 202 7.43 11.33 12.35
CA ASP A 202 6.06 11.12 12.83
C ASP A 202 5.23 10.25 11.88
N GLY A 203 5.85 9.77 10.78
CA GLY A 203 5.22 8.88 9.81
C GLY A 203 4.41 9.60 8.73
N GLU A 204 4.43 10.93 8.67
CA GLU A 204 3.78 11.70 7.61
C GLU A 204 4.55 11.54 6.29
N VAL A 205 3.81 11.39 5.19
CA VAL A 205 4.39 11.32 3.84
C VAL A 205 4.30 12.68 3.17
N ILE A 206 5.46 13.29 2.90
CA ILE A 206 5.56 14.56 2.18
C ILE A 206 5.86 14.27 0.72
N THR A 207 4.89 14.55 -0.14
CA THR A 207 4.98 14.32 -1.58
C THR A 207 5.36 15.59 -2.32
N HIS A 208 6.23 15.48 -3.32
CA HIS A 208 6.67 16.60 -4.17
C HIS A 208 7.10 17.86 -3.39
N PRO A 209 8.04 17.76 -2.45
CA PRO A 209 8.56 18.96 -1.79
C PRO A 209 9.22 19.91 -2.80
N ASP A 210 9.19 21.20 -2.51
CA ASP A 210 9.94 22.18 -3.30
C ASP A 210 11.44 21.89 -3.26
N GLY A 211 12.17 22.23 -4.32
CA GLY A 211 13.59 21.89 -4.42
C GLY A 211 14.48 22.50 -3.33
N ASP A 212 14.09 23.62 -2.76
CA ASP A 212 14.77 24.31 -1.65
C ASP A 212 14.27 23.86 -0.26
N HIS A 213 13.26 22.98 -0.22
CA HIS A 213 12.74 22.44 1.03
C HIS A 213 13.81 21.62 1.76
N HIS A 214 13.95 21.86 3.06
CA HIS A 214 14.86 21.11 3.93
C HIS A 214 14.20 19.85 4.47
N VAL A 215 14.78 18.70 4.15
CA VAL A 215 14.20 17.38 4.43
C VAL A 215 14.58 16.89 5.82
N HIS A 216 13.57 16.46 6.60
CA HIS A 216 13.75 15.74 7.86
C HIS A 216 13.08 14.38 7.73
N ALA A 217 13.83 13.38 7.26
CA ALA A 217 13.28 12.09 6.86
C ALA A 217 13.80 10.92 7.69
N GLN A 218 12.94 9.92 7.87
CA GLN A 218 13.32 8.57 8.30
C GLN A 218 13.31 7.57 7.13
N SER A 219 12.71 7.93 5.99
CA SER A 219 12.69 7.10 4.79
C SER A 219 12.46 7.94 3.55
N LEU A 220 12.94 7.44 2.41
CA LEU A 220 12.61 7.95 1.07
C LEU A 220 11.69 6.97 0.34
N LEU A 221 10.77 7.49 -0.45
CA LEU A 221 9.99 6.75 -1.42
C LEU A 221 10.58 7.02 -2.80
N ILE A 222 11.18 5.99 -3.39
CA ILE A 222 11.93 6.09 -4.65
C ILE A 222 11.26 5.21 -5.69
N LEU A 223 10.93 5.77 -6.86
CA LEU A 223 10.52 5.02 -8.03
C LEU A 223 11.75 4.33 -8.60
N VAL A 224 11.71 3.02 -8.71
CA VAL A 224 12.82 2.18 -9.18
C VAL A 224 12.40 1.29 -10.34
N HIS A 225 13.37 0.91 -11.16
CA HIS A 225 13.14 -0.03 -12.25
C HIS A 225 12.97 -1.45 -11.71
N THR A 226 11.93 -2.15 -12.16
CA THR A 226 11.64 -3.53 -11.76
C THR A 226 12.79 -4.49 -12.09
N GLU A 227 13.50 -4.25 -13.20
CA GLU A 227 14.65 -5.08 -13.59
C GLU A 227 15.83 -4.93 -12.62
N HIS A 228 15.92 -3.80 -11.93
CA HIS A 228 17.01 -3.52 -10.99
C HIS A 228 16.50 -2.73 -9.80
N VAL A 229 16.05 -3.45 -8.76
CA VAL A 229 15.66 -2.84 -7.48
C VAL A 229 16.93 -2.67 -6.62
N PRO A 230 17.35 -1.42 -6.34
CA PRO A 230 18.56 -1.17 -5.55
C PRO A 230 18.46 -1.72 -4.13
N GLU A 231 19.56 -2.16 -3.58
CA GLU A 231 19.64 -2.46 -2.14
C GLU A 231 19.73 -1.16 -1.32
N THR A 232 19.30 -1.20 -0.08
CA THR A 232 19.36 -0.03 0.84
C THR A 232 20.77 0.58 0.91
N LYS A 233 21.81 -0.26 0.90
CA LYS A 233 23.19 0.21 0.93
C LYS A 233 23.62 0.99 -0.32
N GLU A 234 23.00 0.75 -1.48
CA GLU A 234 23.26 1.50 -2.71
C GLU A 234 22.67 2.89 -2.62
N VAL A 235 21.44 2.99 -2.09
CA VAL A 235 20.77 4.26 -1.79
C VAL A 235 21.58 5.08 -0.78
N HIS A 236 22.04 4.45 0.31
CA HIS A 236 22.88 5.11 1.31
C HIS A 236 24.19 5.63 0.69
N ARG A 237 24.88 4.81 -0.09
CA ARG A 237 26.12 5.19 -0.75
C ARG A 237 25.93 6.37 -1.72
N ALA A 238 24.82 6.40 -2.47
CA ALA A 238 24.52 7.52 -3.37
C ALA A 238 24.40 8.84 -2.60
N ILE A 239 23.71 8.85 -1.46
CA ILE A 239 23.57 10.02 -0.61
C ILE A 239 24.88 10.38 0.06
N GLU A 240 25.56 9.44 0.70
CA GLU A 240 26.84 9.65 1.38
C GLU A 240 27.92 10.24 0.48
N ASN A 241 28.03 9.73 -0.76
CA ASN A 241 28.98 10.22 -1.75
C ASN A 241 28.68 11.67 -2.16
N HIS A 242 27.39 12.03 -2.29
CA HIS A 242 26.99 13.38 -2.70
C HIS A 242 27.23 14.41 -1.62
N PHE A 243 26.85 14.09 -0.39
CA PHE A 243 26.93 15.01 0.75
C PHE A 243 28.26 14.91 1.51
N ASN A 244 29.11 13.94 1.18
CA ASN A 244 30.40 13.69 1.84
C ASN A 244 30.28 13.48 3.36
N PHE A 245 29.20 12.81 3.81
CA PHE A 245 29.02 12.38 5.19
C PHE A 245 28.58 10.91 5.25
N ARG A 246 28.60 10.29 6.45
CA ARG A 246 28.03 8.96 6.66
C ARG A 246 26.63 9.08 7.25
N LEU A 247 25.68 8.36 6.69
CA LEU A 247 24.35 8.21 7.27
C LEU A 247 24.45 7.46 8.60
N LYS A 248 23.61 7.88 9.57
CA LYS A 248 23.50 7.15 10.84
C LYS A 248 22.90 5.76 10.55
N ASP A 249 23.51 4.72 11.09
CA ASP A 249 22.93 3.38 11.06
C ASP A 249 21.59 3.42 11.78
N ILE A 250 20.53 3.04 11.07
CA ILE A 250 19.20 2.89 11.68
C ILE A 250 19.21 1.51 12.33
N GLU A 251 19.38 1.47 13.65
CA GLU A 251 19.16 0.24 14.41
C GLU A 251 17.73 -0.26 14.16
N ARG A 252 17.62 -1.53 13.74
CA ARG A 252 16.38 -2.22 13.38
C ARG A 252 15.50 -2.50 14.61
#